data_bfa07b369e0c0f5b9e6d511d355e9089
#
_entry.id   bfa07b369e0c0f5b9e6d511d355e9089
#
_cell.length_a   1.000
_cell.length_b   1.000
_cell.length_c   1.000
_cell.angle_alpha   90.00
_cell.angle_beta   90.00
_cell.angle_gamma   90.00
#
_symmetry.space_group_name_H-M   'P 1'
#
loop_
_entity.id
_entity.type
_entity.pdbx_description
1 polymer ?
#
loop_
_entity_poly.entity_id
_entity_poly.type
_entity_poly.pdbx_seq_one_letter_code
_entity_poly.pdbx_strand_id
1 'polypeptide(L)'
;MTSCFSRYLISEKQVRQHYANAEVKPKVTIIKDDTLSLSIASIGADTLPMLLLIHGAPGSLWGYMNLMDDKDLQKHFHIVSVDRVGYGKSRLKKRKFVTSIETQAKALLPIFALNHSEQRVTVLGRSYGAPIAAKMVSLVPDKVKELIMVSPVIDPDKEKFYWFSKWGRNSFVQLFLPGEFNTATAEKYSHSDELKKMLPVWQNIHVPTTVIQGGNDWIADPENLDFARKHIKSKRAQYIFLHNAGHMITYTHASMIKEMLLKSLLFQDKITALDVKGQ
;
A
#
# COMPACT_ATOMS: atom_id res chain seq x y z
N MET A 1 -10.99 -21.93 -11.29
CA MET A 1 -11.10 -20.68 -10.48
C MET A 1 -9.77 -20.17 -9.88
N THR A 2 -8.67 -20.87 -10.03
CA THR A 2 -7.33 -20.44 -9.58
C THR A 2 -6.64 -19.43 -10.50
N SER A 3 -7.18 -19.13 -11.68
CA SER A 3 -6.47 -18.37 -12.70
C SER A 3 -6.54 -16.84 -12.55
N CYS A 4 -7.47 -16.29 -11.81
CA CYS A 4 -7.64 -14.83 -11.73
C CYS A 4 -6.68 -14.16 -10.73
N PHE A 5 -6.43 -14.79 -9.58
CA PHE A 5 -5.51 -14.25 -8.56
C PHE A 5 -4.04 -14.60 -8.81
N SER A 6 -3.75 -15.77 -9.41
CA SER A 6 -2.37 -16.17 -9.71
C SER A 6 -1.68 -15.22 -10.70
N ARG A 7 -2.46 -14.50 -11.51
CA ARG A 7 -1.96 -13.50 -12.47
C ARG A 7 -1.32 -12.27 -11.79
N TYR A 8 -1.67 -12.01 -10.53
CA TYR A 8 -1.20 -10.85 -9.75
C TYR A 8 -0.24 -11.22 -8.61
N LEU A 9 -0.04 -12.52 -8.38
CA LEU A 9 1.00 -13.03 -7.47
C LEU A 9 2.23 -13.36 -8.31
N ILE A 10 3.13 -12.40 -8.39
CA ILE A 10 4.34 -12.51 -9.21
C ILE A 10 5.40 -13.31 -8.43
N SER A 11 5.80 -14.46 -8.98
CA SER A 11 6.84 -15.29 -8.39
C SER A 11 8.24 -14.70 -8.61
N GLU A 12 9.21 -15.04 -7.75
CA GLU A 12 10.60 -14.61 -7.93
C GLU A 12 11.19 -15.03 -9.30
N LYS A 13 10.75 -16.18 -9.87
CA LYS A 13 11.15 -16.60 -11.21
C LYS A 13 10.65 -15.62 -12.27
N GLN A 14 9.38 -15.22 -12.20
CA GLN A 14 8.81 -14.24 -13.13
C GLN A 14 9.49 -12.87 -12.99
N VAL A 15 9.79 -12.43 -11.76
CA VAL A 15 10.55 -11.20 -11.51
C VAL A 15 11.93 -11.26 -12.16
N ARG A 16 12.68 -12.36 -11.94
CA ARG A 16 14.00 -12.55 -12.57
C ARG A 16 13.92 -12.53 -14.09
N GLN A 17 12.91 -13.19 -14.67
CA GLN A 17 12.71 -13.18 -16.13
C GLN A 17 12.35 -11.79 -16.64
N HIS A 18 11.48 -11.06 -15.95
CA HIS A 18 11.06 -9.72 -16.32
C HIS A 18 12.24 -8.74 -16.38
N TYR A 19 13.09 -8.77 -15.36
CA TYR A 19 14.26 -7.89 -15.28
C TYR A 19 15.55 -8.49 -15.88
N ALA A 20 15.50 -9.66 -16.55
CA ALA A 20 16.70 -10.30 -17.06
C ALA A 20 17.53 -9.37 -17.96
N ASN A 21 16.84 -8.71 -18.91
CA ASN A 21 17.44 -7.82 -19.92
C ASN A 21 17.10 -6.34 -19.67
N ALA A 22 16.54 -5.99 -18.50
CA ALA A 22 16.21 -4.60 -18.20
C ALA A 22 17.50 -3.81 -17.95
N GLU A 23 17.61 -2.62 -18.55
CA GLU A 23 18.71 -1.67 -18.36
C GLU A 23 18.77 -1.18 -16.92
N VAL A 24 17.63 -0.87 -16.34
CA VAL A 24 17.49 -0.45 -14.94
C VAL A 24 16.62 -1.47 -14.20
N LYS A 25 17.14 -1.93 -13.06
CA LYS A 25 16.48 -2.96 -12.23
C LYS A 25 16.25 -2.44 -10.83
N PRO A 26 15.13 -2.79 -10.18
CA PRO A 26 14.95 -2.45 -8.76
C PRO A 26 16.04 -3.07 -7.88
N LYS A 27 16.56 -2.27 -6.96
CA LYS A 27 17.48 -2.75 -5.92
C LYS A 27 16.65 -3.38 -4.80
N VAL A 28 16.88 -4.66 -4.53
CA VAL A 28 16.26 -5.35 -3.39
C VAL A 28 17.18 -5.25 -2.18
N THR A 29 16.66 -4.74 -1.08
CA THR A 29 17.41 -4.53 0.17
C THR A 29 16.60 -5.07 1.35
N ILE A 30 17.29 -5.50 2.41
CA ILE A 30 16.68 -5.91 3.67
C ILE A 30 17.13 -4.93 4.75
N ILE A 31 16.17 -4.17 5.30
CA ILE A 31 16.37 -3.40 6.53
C ILE A 31 16.20 -4.38 7.69
N LYS A 32 17.17 -4.46 8.59
CA LYS A 32 17.17 -5.46 9.65
C LYS A 32 17.70 -4.87 10.96
N ASP A 33 16.97 -5.16 12.05
CA ASP A 33 17.45 -4.99 13.41
C ASP A 33 17.24 -6.29 14.22
N ASP A 34 17.35 -6.22 15.56
CA ASP A 34 17.21 -7.37 16.44
C ASP A 34 15.80 -7.96 16.47
N THR A 35 14.78 -7.22 16.09
CA THR A 35 13.36 -7.60 16.18
C THR A 35 12.67 -7.69 14.83
N LEU A 36 13.14 -6.94 13.83
CA LEU A 36 12.46 -6.71 12.57
C LEU A 36 13.40 -7.03 11.39
N SER A 37 12.82 -7.58 10.34
CA SER A 37 13.42 -7.67 9.01
C SER A 37 12.38 -7.19 8.00
N LEU A 38 12.72 -6.20 7.17
CA LEU A 38 11.86 -5.69 6.09
C LEU A 38 12.55 -5.83 4.76
N SER A 39 11.93 -6.53 3.83
CA SER A 39 12.35 -6.62 2.43
C SER A 39 11.70 -5.49 1.64
N ILE A 40 12.50 -4.73 0.94
CA ILE A 40 12.08 -3.64 0.07
C ILE A 40 12.67 -3.81 -1.32
N ALA A 41 11.98 -3.31 -2.33
CA ALA A 41 12.53 -3.06 -3.66
C ALA A 41 12.44 -1.56 -3.95
N SER A 42 13.55 -0.97 -4.42
CA SER A 42 13.59 0.46 -4.73
C SER A 42 14.16 0.72 -6.11
N ILE A 43 13.68 1.77 -6.77
CA ILE A 43 14.11 2.23 -8.08
C ILE A 43 13.94 3.75 -8.19
N GLY A 44 14.72 4.40 -9.05
CA GLY A 44 14.85 5.86 -9.10
C GLY A 44 15.96 6.36 -8.17
N ALA A 45 16.41 7.59 -8.37
CA ALA A 45 17.47 8.17 -7.53
C ALA A 45 16.94 8.41 -6.10
N ASP A 46 17.74 8.07 -5.09
CA ASP A 46 17.34 8.17 -3.68
C ASP A 46 17.24 9.61 -3.14
N THR A 47 17.77 10.57 -3.91
CA THR A 47 17.62 12.01 -3.66
C THR A 47 16.28 12.59 -4.13
N LEU A 48 15.52 11.83 -4.92
CA LEU A 48 14.18 12.22 -5.36
C LEU A 48 13.13 12.03 -4.25
N PRO A 49 11.98 12.73 -4.32
CA PRO A 49 10.86 12.53 -3.40
C PRO A 49 10.45 11.06 -3.33
N MET A 50 10.30 10.52 -2.12
CA MET A 50 9.97 9.11 -1.95
C MET A 50 8.48 8.84 -2.19
N LEU A 51 8.20 7.82 -3.03
CA LEU A 51 6.91 7.18 -3.20
C LEU A 51 6.93 5.80 -2.53
N LEU A 52 6.26 5.66 -1.39
CA LEU A 52 6.16 4.40 -0.65
C LEU A 52 4.90 3.63 -1.05
N LEU A 53 5.06 2.38 -1.49
CA LEU A 53 4.01 1.49 -1.98
C LEU A 53 3.79 0.33 -1.01
N ILE A 54 2.55 0.17 -0.50
CA ILE A 54 2.15 -0.84 0.50
C ILE A 54 1.09 -1.76 -0.09
N HIS A 55 1.44 -3.03 -0.31
CA HIS A 55 0.58 -4.02 -0.96
C HIS A 55 -0.60 -4.51 -0.10
N GLY A 56 -1.61 -5.09 -0.76
CA GLY A 56 -2.77 -5.74 -0.15
C GLY A 56 -2.50 -7.15 0.38
N ALA A 57 -3.55 -7.95 0.59
CA ALA A 57 -3.50 -9.32 1.09
C ALA A 57 -4.29 -10.28 0.18
N PRO A 58 -3.70 -11.40 -0.29
CA PRO A 58 -2.26 -11.64 -0.34
C PRO A 58 -1.55 -10.70 -1.30
N GLY A 59 -0.24 -10.50 -1.11
CA GLY A 59 0.55 -9.62 -1.97
C GLY A 59 2.05 -9.68 -1.68
N SER A 60 2.81 -8.89 -2.40
CA SER A 60 4.25 -8.72 -2.23
C SER A 60 4.70 -7.35 -2.70
N LEU A 61 5.94 -7.00 -2.41
CA LEU A 61 6.59 -5.78 -2.93
C LEU A 61 6.57 -5.71 -4.47
N TRP A 62 6.46 -6.86 -5.17
CA TRP A 62 6.36 -6.93 -6.63
C TRP A 62 4.95 -6.60 -7.16
N GLY A 63 3.97 -6.44 -6.28
CA GLY A 63 2.62 -6.08 -6.64
C GLY A 63 2.46 -4.67 -7.24
N TYR A 64 3.56 -3.96 -7.47
CA TYR A 64 3.60 -2.63 -8.08
C TYR A 64 4.65 -2.52 -9.20
N MET A 65 5.06 -3.65 -9.80
CA MET A 65 6.06 -3.67 -10.88
C MET A 65 5.71 -2.68 -12.00
N ASN A 66 4.44 -2.61 -12.38
CA ASN A 66 3.98 -1.68 -13.42
C ASN A 66 4.22 -0.20 -13.10
N LEU A 67 4.14 0.22 -11.83
CA LEU A 67 4.50 1.58 -11.41
C LEU A 67 6.02 1.73 -11.27
N MET A 68 6.71 0.68 -10.82
CA MET A 68 8.17 0.68 -10.68
C MET A 68 8.87 0.73 -12.04
N ASP A 69 8.27 0.13 -13.08
CA ASP A 69 8.83 0.10 -14.44
C ASP A 69 8.56 1.40 -15.24
N ASP A 70 7.68 2.26 -14.73
CA ASP A 70 7.33 3.51 -15.42
C ASP A 70 8.50 4.51 -15.36
N LYS A 71 9.09 4.78 -16.51
CA LYS A 71 10.27 5.64 -16.65
C LYS A 71 10.03 7.09 -16.23
N ASP A 72 8.79 7.58 -16.37
CA ASP A 72 8.46 8.94 -15.96
C ASP A 72 8.35 9.02 -14.45
N LEU A 73 7.77 8.01 -13.80
CA LEU A 73 7.79 7.93 -12.33
C LEU A 73 9.22 7.82 -11.79
N GLN A 74 10.08 6.99 -12.41
CA GLN A 74 11.49 6.84 -11.99
C GLN A 74 12.30 8.13 -12.09
N LYS A 75 11.96 9.03 -13.02
CA LYS A 75 12.62 10.35 -13.17
C LYS A 75 12.24 11.33 -12.05
N HIS A 76 11.10 11.12 -11.40
CA HIS A 76 10.52 12.08 -10.47
C HIS A 76 10.40 11.54 -9.04
N PHE A 77 10.51 10.23 -8.84
CA PHE A 77 10.37 9.59 -7.55
C PHE A 77 11.48 8.56 -7.27
N HIS A 78 11.90 8.52 -6.03
CA HIS A 78 12.49 7.33 -5.44
C HIS A 78 11.34 6.39 -5.04
N ILE A 79 11.04 5.41 -5.89
CA ILE A 79 9.92 4.47 -5.67
C ILE A 79 10.40 3.35 -4.77
N VAL A 80 9.75 3.18 -3.62
CA VAL A 80 10.04 2.14 -2.62
C VAL A 80 8.81 1.29 -2.43
N SER A 81 8.89 0.01 -2.78
CA SER A 81 7.86 -0.99 -2.52
C SER A 81 8.32 -1.95 -1.44
N VAL A 82 7.44 -2.30 -0.49
CA VAL A 82 7.79 -3.10 0.69
C VAL A 82 6.96 -4.37 0.77
N ASP A 83 7.60 -5.49 1.18
CA ASP A 83 6.87 -6.62 1.71
C ASP A 83 6.37 -6.27 3.12
N ARG A 84 5.05 -6.34 3.35
CA ARG A 84 4.50 -6.18 4.70
C ARG A 84 4.95 -7.33 5.59
N VAL A 85 4.96 -7.11 6.91
CA VAL A 85 5.35 -8.16 7.86
C VAL A 85 4.48 -9.40 7.70
N GLY A 86 5.13 -10.56 7.55
CA GLY A 86 4.49 -11.84 7.25
C GLY A 86 4.47 -12.22 5.78
N TYR A 87 4.94 -11.33 4.89
CA TYR A 87 5.05 -11.54 3.43
C TYR A 87 6.50 -11.50 2.97
N GLY A 88 6.79 -12.18 1.85
CA GLY A 88 8.12 -12.23 1.26
C GLY A 88 9.20 -12.57 2.29
N LYS A 89 10.18 -11.68 2.46
CA LYS A 89 11.26 -11.82 3.45
C LYS A 89 11.07 -10.94 4.70
N SER A 90 9.94 -10.24 4.82
CA SER A 90 9.63 -9.37 5.96
C SER A 90 9.08 -10.16 7.15
N ARG A 91 9.72 -10.02 8.32
CA ARG A 91 9.38 -10.77 9.53
C ARG A 91 9.52 -9.91 10.78
N LEU A 92 8.65 -10.14 11.76
CA LEU A 92 8.85 -9.76 13.15
C LEU A 92 9.29 -11.01 13.91
N LYS A 93 10.43 -10.95 14.59
CA LYS A 93 10.92 -12.06 15.42
C LYS A 93 9.88 -12.45 16.47
N LYS A 94 9.79 -13.74 16.76
CA LYS A 94 8.86 -14.33 17.74
C LYS A 94 7.36 -14.21 17.38
N ARG A 95 6.99 -13.72 16.18
CA ARG A 95 5.59 -13.67 15.73
C ARG A 95 5.42 -14.42 14.42
N LYS A 96 4.55 -15.44 14.43
CA LYS A 96 4.22 -16.19 13.21
C LYS A 96 3.34 -15.38 12.28
N PHE A 97 2.31 -14.72 12.82
CA PHE A 97 1.40 -13.86 12.09
C PHE A 97 1.27 -12.50 12.79
N VAL A 98 1.18 -11.43 12.01
CA VAL A 98 0.98 -10.08 12.51
C VAL A 98 -0.30 -9.53 11.87
N THR A 99 -1.40 -9.67 12.58
CA THR A 99 -2.73 -9.26 12.11
C THR A 99 -3.09 -7.84 12.53
N SER A 100 -2.44 -7.29 13.55
CA SER A 100 -2.70 -5.93 14.02
C SER A 100 -2.23 -4.89 13.01
N ILE A 101 -3.15 -4.04 12.53
CA ILE A 101 -2.88 -2.92 11.63
C ILE A 101 -1.84 -1.98 12.26
N GLU A 102 -1.98 -1.67 13.54
CA GLU A 102 -1.02 -0.80 14.24
C GLU A 102 0.37 -1.41 14.32
N THR A 103 0.49 -2.70 14.64
CA THR A 103 1.78 -3.38 14.69
C THR A 103 2.44 -3.41 13.32
N GLN A 104 1.69 -3.68 12.26
CA GLN A 104 2.21 -3.63 10.88
C GLN A 104 2.65 -2.21 10.50
N ALA A 105 1.85 -1.20 10.80
CA ALA A 105 2.19 0.21 10.53
C ALA A 105 3.48 0.62 11.24
N LYS A 106 3.60 0.32 12.55
CA LYS A 106 4.83 0.62 13.33
C LYS A 106 6.06 -0.09 12.78
N ALA A 107 5.91 -1.34 12.34
CA ALA A 107 7.00 -2.11 11.75
C ALA A 107 7.51 -1.51 10.43
N LEU A 108 6.68 -0.78 9.69
CA LEU A 108 7.07 -0.13 8.44
C LEU A 108 7.69 1.27 8.62
N LEU A 109 7.61 1.88 9.81
CA LEU A 109 8.15 3.22 10.04
C LEU A 109 9.65 3.38 9.74
N PRO A 110 10.54 2.39 9.96
CA PRO A 110 11.95 2.52 9.62
C PRO A 110 12.21 2.84 8.14
N ILE A 111 11.26 2.56 7.23
CA ILE A 111 11.39 2.85 5.79
C ILE A 111 11.51 4.36 5.54
N PHE A 112 10.94 5.22 6.40
CA PHE A 112 11.06 6.68 6.25
C PHE A 112 12.51 7.19 6.32
N ALA A 113 13.43 6.41 6.90
CA ALA A 113 14.87 6.73 6.91
C ALA A 113 15.53 6.63 5.52
N LEU A 114 14.85 5.99 4.54
CA LEU A 114 15.33 5.92 3.15
C LEU A 114 14.98 7.17 2.33
N ASN A 115 14.20 8.08 2.89
CA ASN A 115 13.90 9.35 2.22
C ASN A 115 15.05 10.33 2.46
N HIS A 116 15.90 10.46 1.47
CA HIS A 116 17.03 11.42 1.50
C HIS A 116 16.66 12.76 0.85
N SER A 117 15.44 12.89 0.35
CA SER A 117 14.89 14.13 -0.17
C SER A 117 14.42 15.04 0.98
N GLU A 118 14.49 16.34 0.79
CA GLU A 118 13.85 17.32 1.70
C GLU A 118 12.33 17.30 1.65
N GLN A 119 11.76 16.70 0.59
CA GLN A 119 10.32 16.57 0.45
C GLN A 119 9.78 15.43 1.30
N ARG A 120 8.56 15.60 1.81
CA ARG A 120 7.83 14.57 2.54
C ARG A 120 7.40 13.43 1.61
N VAL A 121 7.17 12.26 2.20
CA VAL A 121 6.86 11.01 1.50
C VAL A 121 5.42 10.96 1.00
N THR A 122 5.21 10.57 -0.26
CA THR A 122 3.90 10.13 -0.76
C THR A 122 3.70 8.65 -0.39
N VAL A 123 2.62 8.32 0.31
CA VAL A 123 2.31 6.94 0.74
C VAL A 123 1.10 6.43 -0.01
N LEU A 124 1.26 5.32 -0.75
CA LEU A 124 0.17 4.64 -1.45
C LEU A 124 -0.06 3.26 -0.85
N GLY A 125 -1.28 3.02 -0.37
CA GLY A 125 -1.74 1.72 0.12
C GLY A 125 -2.87 1.16 -0.74
N ARG A 126 -2.79 -0.13 -1.09
CA ARG A 126 -3.85 -0.82 -1.83
C ARG A 126 -4.54 -1.86 -0.95
N SER A 127 -5.90 -1.95 -1.07
CA SER A 127 -6.68 -2.99 -0.40
C SER A 127 -6.37 -3.05 1.10
N TYR A 128 -5.97 -4.18 1.66
CA TYR A 128 -5.54 -4.33 3.05
C TYR A 128 -4.33 -3.43 3.42
N GLY A 129 -3.51 -3.03 2.46
CA GLY A 129 -2.41 -2.08 2.68
C GLY A 129 -2.89 -0.64 2.95
N ALA A 130 -4.12 -0.29 2.57
CA ALA A 130 -4.67 1.05 2.74
C ALA A 130 -4.86 1.45 4.22
N PRO A 131 -5.51 0.66 5.10
CA PRO A 131 -5.61 1.00 6.51
C PRO A 131 -4.25 1.00 7.22
N ILE A 132 -3.28 0.17 6.77
CA ILE A 132 -1.91 0.19 7.29
C ILE A 132 -1.23 1.50 6.91
N ALA A 133 -1.32 1.95 5.65
CA ALA A 133 -0.82 3.23 5.19
C ALA A 133 -1.44 4.39 5.98
N ALA A 134 -2.76 4.38 6.18
CA ALA A 134 -3.47 5.37 6.97
C ALA A 134 -2.98 5.44 8.43
N LYS A 135 -2.75 4.26 9.05
CA LYS A 135 -2.19 4.20 10.40
C LYS A 135 -0.76 4.73 10.45
N MET A 136 0.09 4.40 9.46
CA MET A 136 1.45 4.98 9.37
C MET A 136 1.41 6.50 9.31
N VAL A 137 0.55 7.06 8.45
CA VAL A 137 0.35 8.50 8.31
C VAL A 137 -0.07 9.14 9.63
N SER A 138 -0.98 8.52 10.38
CA SER A 138 -1.42 9.03 11.67
C SER A 138 -0.32 9.03 12.74
N LEU A 139 0.68 8.16 12.61
CA LEU A 139 1.82 8.07 13.54
C LEU A 139 2.92 9.08 13.24
N VAL A 140 3.12 9.46 11.97
CA VAL A 140 4.18 10.36 11.53
C VAL A 140 3.68 11.37 10.47
N PRO A 141 2.63 12.16 10.77
CA PRO A 141 1.98 13.03 9.78
C PRO A 141 2.95 14.06 9.18
N ASP A 142 3.93 14.53 9.96
CA ASP A 142 4.91 15.53 9.51
C ASP A 142 5.89 14.98 8.46
N LYS A 143 6.04 13.66 8.36
CA LYS A 143 6.87 13.00 7.34
C LYS A 143 6.12 12.71 6.05
N VAL A 144 4.79 12.88 6.03
CA VAL A 144 3.95 12.48 4.91
C VAL A 144 3.42 13.69 4.15
N LYS A 145 3.62 13.69 2.83
CA LYS A 145 3.10 14.68 1.90
C LYS A 145 1.61 14.44 1.63
N GLU A 146 1.28 13.20 1.28
CA GLU A 146 -0.07 12.78 0.93
C GLU A 146 -0.26 11.26 1.16
N LEU A 147 -1.51 10.88 1.37
CA LEU A 147 -1.96 9.50 1.46
C LEU A 147 -2.84 9.17 0.25
N ILE A 148 -2.53 8.08 -0.45
CA ILE A 148 -3.32 7.57 -1.55
C ILE A 148 -3.80 6.17 -1.18
N MET A 149 -5.10 5.95 -1.18
CA MET A 149 -5.72 4.66 -0.90
C MET A 149 -6.46 4.16 -2.16
N VAL A 150 -6.05 2.99 -2.66
CA VAL A 150 -6.61 2.40 -3.88
C VAL A 150 -7.34 1.11 -3.56
N SER A 151 -8.61 1.01 -3.96
CA SER A 151 -9.50 -0.12 -3.63
C SER A 151 -9.43 -0.49 -2.13
N PRO A 152 -9.55 0.49 -1.21
CA PRO A 152 -9.30 0.26 0.20
C PRO A 152 -10.35 -0.67 0.82
N VAL A 153 -9.93 -1.47 1.81
CA VAL A 153 -10.84 -2.21 2.70
C VAL A 153 -10.73 -1.58 4.08
N ILE A 154 -11.64 -0.65 4.39
CA ILE A 154 -11.54 0.24 5.57
C ILE A 154 -12.82 0.31 6.41
N ASP A 155 -13.96 -0.10 5.86
CA ASP A 155 -15.22 -0.16 6.58
C ASP A 155 -15.31 -1.48 7.36
N PRO A 156 -15.37 -1.46 8.71
CA PRO A 156 -15.45 -2.67 9.52
C PRO A 156 -16.75 -3.47 9.30
N ASP A 157 -17.82 -2.82 8.83
CA ASP A 157 -19.13 -3.43 8.66
C ASP A 157 -19.32 -4.02 7.24
N LYS A 158 -18.40 -3.72 6.32
CA LYS A 158 -18.41 -4.19 4.92
C LYS A 158 -17.38 -5.26 4.61
N GLU A 159 -16.84 -5.91 5.64
CA GLU A 159 -15.86 -6.98 5.46
C GLU A 159 -16.51 -8.24 4.88
N LYS A 160 -16.20 -8.58 3.63
CA LYS A 160 -16.78 -9.71 2.91
C LYS A 160 -16.08 -11.02 3.24
N PHE A 161 -16.81 -12.01 3.74
CA PHE A 161 -16.32 -13.37 3.92
C PHE A 161 -16.87 -14.28 2.82
N TYR A 162 -15.98 -14.84 2.03
CA TYR A 162 -16.33 -15.81 1.01
C TYR A 162 -16.28 -17.23 1.57
N TRP A 163 -17.07 -18.14 1.01
CA TRP A 163 -17.14 -19.54 1.44
C TRP A 163 -15.77 -20.22 1.50
N PHE A 164 -14.86 -19.90 0.58
CA PHE A 164 -13.49 -20.43 0.56
C PHE A 164 -12.59 -19.89 1.68
N SER A 165 -12.94 -18.76 2.30
CA SER A 165 -12.18 -18.22 3.45
C SER A 165 -12.22 -19.20 4.63
N LYS A 166 -13.31 -19.96 4.81
CA LYS A 166 -13.46 -20.95 5.88
C LYS A 166 -12.45 -22.10 5.76
N TRP A 167 -12.09 -22.48 4.54
CA TRP A 167 -11.14 -23.57 4.29
C TRP A 167 -9.72 -23.21 4.75
N GLY A 168 -9.32 -21.95 4.63
CA GLY A 168 -8.02 -21.46 5.09
C GLY A 168 -7.80 -21.52 6.62
N ARG A 169 -8.86 -21.73 7.42
CA ARG A 169 -8.75 -21.94 8.88
C ARG A 169 -8.42 -23.37 9.27
N ASN A 170 -8.63 -24.33 8.38
CA ASN A 170 -8.32 -25.72 8.68
C ASN A 170 -6.82 -25.91 8.80
N SER A 171 -6.33 -26.35 9.98
CA SER A 171 -4.91 -26.53 10.27
C SER A 171 -4.22 -27.49 9.29
N PHE A 172 -4.96 -28.49 8.80
CA PHE A 172 -4.45 -29.43 7.79
C PHE A 172 -4.25 -28.74 6.45
N VAL A 173 -5.20 -27.88 6.02
CA VAL A 173 -5.09 -27.09 4.78
C VAL A 173 -3.94 -26.08 4.86
N GLN A 174 -3.73 -25.46 6.03
CA GLN A 174 -2.64 -24.53 6.27
C GLN A 174 -1.25 -25.12 6.09
N LEU A 175 -1.07 -26.42 6.28
CA LEU A 175 0.21 -27.11 6.04
C LEU A 175 0.62 -27.13 4.56
N PHE A 176 -0.35 -27.08 3.67
CA PHE A 176 -0.13 -27.15 2.21
C PHE A 176 -0.22 -25.78 1.52
N LEU A 177 -0.69 -24.76 2.23
CA LEU A 177 -0.76 -23.40 1.67
C LEU A 177 0.58 -22.67 1.85
N PRO A 178 1.02 -21.87 0.85
CA PRO A 178 2.13 -20.94 1.03
C PRO A 178 1.92 -20.04 2.26
N GLY A 179 3.00 -19.69 2.96
CA GLY A 179 2.96 -18.90 4.20
C GLY A 179 2.21 -17.57 4.06
N GLU A 180 2.27 -16.95 2.89
CA GLU A 180 1.58 -15.71 2.55
C GLU A 180 0.05 -15.85 2.54
N PHE A 181 -0.47 -16.99 2.10
CA PHE A 181 -1.90 -17.29 2.16
C PHE A 181 -2.36 -17.52 3.60
N ASN A 182 -1.52 -18.16 4.43
CA ASN A 182 -1.82 -18.33 5.85
C ASN A 182 -1.84 -16.98 6.58
N THR A 183 -0.90 -16.09 6.24
CA THR A 183 -0.88 -14.72 6.76
C THR A 183 -2.14 -13.95 6.32
N ALA A 184 -2.47 -13.97 5.03
CA ALA A 184 -3.67 -13.32 4.50
C ALA A 184 -4.96 -13.86 5.13
N THR A 185 -5.02 -15.16 5.41
CA THR A 185 -6.17 -15.77 6.10
C THR A 185 -6.26 -15.26 7.55
N ALA A 186 -5.15 -15.22 8.29
CA ALA A 186 -5.15 -14.71 9.66
C ALA A 186 -5.54 -13.21 9.70
N GLU A 187 -5.02 -12.40 8.78
CA GLU A 187 -5.39 -11.00 8.62
C GLU A 187 -6.89 -10.86 8.35
N LYS A 188 -7.43 -11.63 7.42
CA LYS A 188 -8.86 -11.58 7.03
C LYS A 188 -9.80 -11.77 8.22
N TYR A 189 -9.50 -12.71 9.09
CA TYR A 189 -10.36 -13.02 10.25
C TYR A 189 -10.31 -11.98 11.37
N SER A 190 -9.21 -11.24 11.49
CA SER A 190 -9.07 -10.16 12.48
C SER A 190 -9.44 -8.79 11.92
N HIS A 191 -9.64 -8.67 10.61
CA HIS A 191 -9.65 -7.37 9.92
C HIS A 191 -10.78 -6.45 10.40
N SER A 192 -12.02 -6.95 10.51
CA SER A 192 -13.14 -6.14 11.02
C SER A 192 -12.85 -5.56 12.42
N ASP A 193 -12.29 -6.38 13.33
CA ASP A 193 -11.97 -5.92 14.68
C ASP A 193 -10.81 -4.93 14.69
N GLU A 194 -9.82 -5.13 13.83
CA GLU A 194 -8.72 -4.16 13.67
C GLU A 194 -9.21 -2.84 13.04
N LEU A 195 -10.14 -2.89 12.10
CA LEU A 195 -10.77 -1.70 11.52
C LEU A 195 -11.62 -0.92 12.54
N LYS A 196 -12.31 -1.60 13.46
CA LYS A 196 -12.99 -0.92 14.58
C LYS A 196 -12.02 -0.12 15.45
N LYS A 197 -10.81 -0.66 15.69
CA LYS A 197 -9.74 0.09 16.40
C LYS A 197 -9.23 1.28 15.60
N MET A 198 -9.41 1.28 14.29
CA MET A 198 -9.02 2.39 13.40
C MET A 198 -10.03 3.55 13.39
N LEU A 199 -11.26 3.38 13.91
CA LEU A 199 -12.29 4.43 13.87
C LEU A 199 -11.80 5.80 14.35
N PRO A 200 -11.10 5.94 15.52
CA PRO A 200 -10.57 7.24 15.94
C PRO A 200 -9.41 7.74 15.07
N VAL A 201 -8.71 6.86 14.35
CA VAL A 201 -7.57 7.22 13.51
C VAL A 201 -8.00 8.02 12.27
N TRP A 202 -9.13 7.64 11.66
CA TRP A 202 -9.62 8.29 10.44
C TRP A 202 -9.89 9.78 10.62
N GLN A 203 -10.36 10.18 11.80
CA GLN A 203 -10.64 11.58 12.13
C GLN A 203 -9.36 12.42 12.28
N ASN A 204 -8.23 11.77 12.56
CA ASN A 204 -6.93 12.42 12.77
C ASN A 204 -6.05 12.41 11.52
N ILE A 205 -6.58 12.00 10.37
CA ILE A 205 -5.87 12.11 9.08
C ILE A 205 -6.10 13.50 8.52
N HIS A 206 -5.08 14.35 8.58
CA HIS A 206 -5.13 15.74 8.11
C HIS A 206 -4.30 16.00 6.84
N VAL A 207 -3.41 15.08 6.47
CA VAL A 207 -2.64 15.19 5.22
C VAL A 207 -3.58 15.13 4.00
N PRO A 208 -3.19 15.69 2.84
CA PRO A 208 -3.90 15.47 1.59
C PRO A 208 -4.15 13.98 1.39
N THR A 209 -5.39 13.61 1.09
CA THR A 209 -5.77 12.20 1.01
C THR A 209 -6.60 11.95 -0.23
N THR A 210 -6.19 11.01 -1.06
CA THR A 210 -6.97 10.56 -2.22
C THR A 210 -7.43 9.13 -1.99
N VAL A 211 -8.73 8.89 -2.17
CA VAL A 211 -9.36 7.57 -2.07
C VAL A 211 -9.95 7.21 -3.42
N ILE A 212 -9.52 6.08 -3.99
CA ILE A 212 -9.96 5.60 -5.31
C ILE A 212 -10.65 4.26 -5.14
N GLN A 213 -11.90 4.17 -5.55
CA GLN A 213 -12.72 2.96 -5.42
C GLN A 213 -13.37 2.58 -6.74
N GLY A 214 -13.39 1.28 -7.04
CA GLY A 214 -14.06 0.72 -8.21
C GLY A 214 -15.51 0.33 -7.91
N GLY A 215 -16.41 0.65 -8.84
CA GLY A 215 -17.83 0.30 -8.73
C GLY A 215 -18.09 -1.20 -8.91
N ASN A 216 -17.27 -1.88 -9.73
CA ASN A 216 -17.35 -3.32 -9.96
C ASN A 216 -16.37 -4.12 -9.06
N ASP A 217 -15.96 -3.52 -7.94
CA ASP A 217 -15.06 -4.17 -6.99
C ASP A 217 -15.85 -5.18 -6.13
N TRP A 218 -15.70 -6.46 -6.45
CA TRP A 218 -16.37 -7.54 -5.72
C TRP A 218 -15.59 -7.98 -4.48
N ILE A 219 -14.31 -7.53 -4.30
CA ILE A 219 -13.44 -7.87 -3.18
C ILE A 219 -13.57 -6.85 -2.06
N ALA A 220 -13.33 -5.56 -2.37
CA ALA A 220 -13.54 -4.44 -1.48
C ALA A 220 -14.89 -3.79 -1.82
N ASP A 221 -15.81 -3.78 -0.87
CA ASP A 221 -17.13 -3.20 -1.10
C ASP A 221 -17.02 -1.75 -1.57
N PRO A 222 -17.71 -1.35 -2.67
CA PRO A 222 -17.69 0.03 -3.14
C PRO A 222 -18.08 1.08 -2.08
N GLU A 223 -18.88 0.70 -1.09
CA GLU A 223 -19.26 1.59 0.03
C GLU A 223 -18.11 1.97 0.94
N ASN A 224 -16.92 1.34 0.82
CA ASN A 224 -15.70 1.83 1.46
C ASN A 224 -15.39 3.30 1.10
N LEU A 225 -15.81 3.78 -0.08
CA LEU A 225 -15.66 5.18 -0.45
C LEU A 225 -16.55 6.10 0.38
N ASP A 226 -17.79 5.67 0.66
CA ASP A 226 -18.71 6.45 1.49
C ASP A 226 -18.29 6.46 2.97
N PHE A 227 -17.75 5.32 3.44
CA PHE A 227 -17.08 5.27 4.74
C PHE A 227 -15.93 6.29 4.81
N ALA A 228 -15.08 6.34 3.80
CA ALA A 228 -13.97 7.31 3.74
C ALA A 228 -14.48 8.76 3.78
N ARG A 229 -15.50 9.10 2.98
CA ARG A 229 -16.15 10.43 2.96
C ARG A 229 -16.68 10.85 4.33
N LYS A 230 -17.26 9.90 5.06
CA LYS A 230 -17.86 10.13 6.38
C LYS A 230 -16.80 10.35 7.46
N HIS A 231 -15.71 9.60 7.42
CA HIS A 231 -14.78 9.50 8.54
C HIS A 231 -13.47 10.27 8.38
N ILE A 232 -12.95 10.45 7.15
CA ILE A 232 -11.70 11.18 6.91
C ILE A 232 -11.97 12.68 6.92
N LYS A 233 -11.27 13.41 7.80
CA LYS A 233 -11.46 14.85 8.04
C LYS A 233 -10.42 15.75 7.38
N SER A 234 -9.61 15.22 6.47
CA SER A 234 -8.68 16.04 5.69
C SER A 234 -9.45 17.05 4.84
N LYS A 235 -9.12 18.34 4.99
CA LYS A 235 -9.69 19.43 4.17
C LYS A 235 -9.30 19.33 2.68
N ARG A 236 -8.27 18.51 2.36
CA ARG A 236 -7.77 18.25 1.00
C ARG A 236 -8.01 16.79 0.62
N ALA A 237 -9.14 16.22 1.05
CA ALA A 237 -9.53 14.87 0.66
C ALA A 237 -10.18 14.88 -0.73
N GLN A 238 -9.79 13.92 -1.56
CA GLN A 238 -10.37 13.65 -2.87
C GLN A 238 -10.92 12.22 -2.91
N TYR A 239 -12.09 12.03 -3.49
CA TYR A 239 -12.79 10.75 -3.56
C TYR A 239 -13.14 10.46 -5.02
N ILE A 240 -12.49 9.45 -5.59
CA ILE A 240 -12.61 9.06 -7.00
C ILE A 240 -13.37 7.75 -7.08
N PHE A 241 -14.52 7.76 -7.74
CA PHE A 241 -15.30 6.55 -8.00
C PHE A 241 -15.22 6.17 -9.47
N LEU A 242 -14.70 4.99 -9.75
CA LEU A 242 -14.53 4.46 -11.10
C LEU A 242 -15.61 3.41 -11.37
N HIS A 243 -16.74 3.82 -11.97
CA HIS A 243 -17.95 3.01 -12.13
C HIS A 243 -17.67 1.59 -12.65
N ASN A 244 -16.83 1.44 -13.65
CA ASN A 244 -16.56 0.16 -14.34
C ASN A 244 -15.28 -0.55 -13.86
N ALA A 245 -14.56 0.02 -12.89
CA ALA A 245 -13.33 -0.58 -12.39
C ALA A 245 -13.61 -1.66 -11.34
N GLY A 246 -12.84 -2.75 -11.39
CA GLY A 246 -12.78 -3.77 -10.35
C GLY A 246 -11.67 -3.48 -9.34
N HIS A 247 -11.28 -4.49 -8.56
CA HIS A 247 -10.31 -4.37 -7.45
C HIS A 247 -8.88 -3.97 -7.88
N MET A 248 -8.48 -4.28 -9.11
CA MET A 248 -7.08 -4.17 -9.55
C MET A 248 -6.76 -2.83 -10.22
N ILE A 249 -7.27 -1.72 -9.67
CA ILE A 249 -7.13 -0.36 -10.21
C ILE A 249 -5.66 0.03 -10.44
N THR A 250 -4.74 -0.36 -9.55
CA THR A 250 -3.30 -0.08 -9.71
C THR A 250 -2.70 -0.66 -11.00
N TYR A 251 -3.35 -1.67 -11.59
CA TYR A 251 -2.96 -2.26 -12.88
C TYR A 251 -3.81 -1.74 -14.03
N THR A 252 -5.13 -1.77 -13.85
CA THR A 252 -6.07 -1.45 -14.93
C THR A 252 -6.14 0.04 -15.25
N HIS A 253 -5.79 0.89 -14.28
CA HIS A 253 -5.81 2.35 -14.39
C HIS A 253 -4.44 2.95 -13.98
N ALA A 254 -3.34 2.25 -14.28
CA ALA A 254 -1.98 2.67 -13.93
C ALA A 254 -1.63 4.06 -14.48
N SER A 255 -2.05 4.39 -15.71
CA SER A 255 -1.82 5.70 -16.31
C SER A 255 -2.50 6.83 -15.53
N MET A 256 -3.73 6.62 -15.05
CA MET A 256 -4.43 7.61 -14.20
C MET A 256 -3.68 7.84 -12.88
N ILE A 257 -3.23 6.75 -12.22
CA ILE A 257 -2.45 6.85 -10.98
C ILE A 257 -1.14 7.58 -11.23
N LYS A 258 -0.42 7.25 -12.33
CA LYS A 258 0.80 7.95 -12.73
C LYS A 258 0.57 9.45 -12.91
N GLU A 259 -0.42 9.83 -13.69
CA GLU A 259 -0.74 11.26 -13.90
C GLU A 259 -1.07 11.98 -12.60
N MET A 260 -1.82 11.36 -11.71
CA MET A 260 -2.14 11.91 -10.39
C MET A 260 -0.88 12.12 -9.56
N LEU A 261 0.01 11.13 -9.50
CA LEU A 261 1.29 11.23 -8.80
C LEU A 261 2.16 12.35 -9.35
N LEU A 262 2.32 12.44 -10.66
CA LEU A 262 3.11 13.51 -11.29
C LEU A 262 2.49 14.90 -11.08
N LYS A 263 1.16 15.03 -11.18
CA LYS A 263 0.46 16.29 -10.90
C LYS A 263 0.64 16.74 -9.45
N SER A 264 0.67 15.82 -8.50
CA SER A 264 0.85 16.17 -7.08
C SER A 264 2.20 16.84 -6.80
N LEU A 265 3.24 16.55 -7.57
CA LEU A 265 4.53 17.23 -7.48
C LEU A 265 4.44 18.69 -7.92
N LEU A 266 3.75 18.96 -9.02
CA LEU A 266 3.64 20.31 -9.62
C LEU A 266 2.88 21.31 -8.72
N PHE A 267 1.92 20.84 -7.94
CA PHE A 267 1.16 21.70 -7.03
C PHE A 267 2.00 22.22 -5.86
N GLN A 268 2.99 21.49 -5.41
CA GLN A 268 3.84 21.88 -4.29
C GLN A 268 4.84 22.97 -4.71
N ASP A 269 5.38 22.90 -5.91
CA ASP A 269 6.32 23.90 -6.44
C ASP A 269 5.68 25.28 -6.53
N LYS A 270 4.37 25.36 -6.84
CA LYS A 270 3.63 26.62 -6.91
C LYS A 270 3.39 27.28 -5.53
N ILE A 271 3.16 26.50 -4.48
CA ILE A 271 2.93 27.01 -3.12
C ILE A 271 4.24 27.51 -2.55
N THR A 272 5.35 26.78 -2.72
CA THR A 272 6.68 27.22 -2.24
C THR A 272 7.14 28.49 -2.95
N ALA A 273 6.85 28.63 -4.25
CA ALA A 273 7.18 29.82 -5.03
C ALA A 273 6.34 31.06 -4.67
N LEU A 274 5.14 30.88 -4.12
CA LEU A 274 4.29 31.98 -3.64
C LEU A 274 4.70 32.44 -2.24
N ASP A 275 5.10 31.52 -1.35
CA ASP A 275 5.56 31.86 0.00
C ASP A 275 6.92 32.59 0.01
N VAL A 276 7.77 32.37 -0.99
CA VAL A 276 9.07 33.09 -1.13
C VAL A 276 8.91 34.49 -1.71
N LYS A 277 7.79 34.81 -2.37
CA LYS A 277 7.51 36.17 -2.90
C LYS A 277 6.73 37.07 -1.94
N GLY A 278 6.38 36.56 -0.77
CA GLY A 278 5.63 37.29 0.27
C GLY A 278 6.45 37.70 1.50
N GLN A 279 7.80 37.63 1.45
CA GLN A 279 8.71 38.18 2.49
C GLN A 279 9.45 39.39 2.00
#